data_de3dd36b3375e219acccdec309fb8704
#
_entry.id   de3dd36b3375e219acccdec309fb8704
#
_cell.length_a   1.000
_cell.length_b   1.000
_cell.length_c   1.000
_cell.angle_alpha   90.00
_cell.angle_beta   90.00
_cell.angle_gamma   90.00
#
_symmetry.space_group_name_H-M   'P 1'
#
loop_
_entity.id
_entity.type
_entity.pdbx_description
1 polymer ?
#
loop_
_entity_poly.entity_id
_entity_poly.type
_entity_poly.pdbx_seq_one_letter_code
_entity_poly.pdbx_strand_id
1 'polypeptide(L)'
;MMKKIILLVSFLILGTQANAQWWKRVKGNGKMVTETRNTASYESISVAGSFDVQLIKGSEGNIELKGEENLLEHLSVSVKNGVLVLKVRDNINLSTSWNKSISIRVPIESIEGVKLSGSGDITSDFTIESPDFDASISGSGDISLAIDTGDLGIKISGSGDIDLSGRASNMEVKVSGSGDLNAYALAAENANVMVSGSADVKVSVSGSLDARVAGSGDVHYKGNPKKVSSKVSGSGDVTQY
;
A
#
# COMPACT_ATOMS: atom_id res chain seq x y z
N MET A 1 -24.03 43.35 29.20
CA MET A 1 -23.54 42.80 27.91
C MET A 1 -22.05 42.50 27.93
N MET A 2 -21.18 43.36 28.47
CA MET A 2 -19.71 43.16 28.48
C MET A 2 -19.21 41.87 29.20
N LYS A 3 -19.83 41.44 30.31
CA LYS A 3 -19.42 40.21 31.04
C LYS A 3 -19.59 38.90 30.23
N LYS A 4 -20.58 38.84 29.32
CA LYS A 4 -20.83 37.68 28.46
C LYS A 4 -19.83 37.59 27.28
N ILE A 5 -19.31 38.73 26.80
CA ILE A 5 -18.32 38.83 25.75
C ILE A 5 -16.95 38.38 26.27
N ILE A 6 -16.59 38.72 27.49
CA ILE A 6 -15.33 38.34 28.13
C ILE A 6 -15.27 36.80 28.33
N LEU A 7 -16.40 36.15 28.66
CA LEU A 7 -16.48 34.70 28.81
C LEU A 7 -16.33 33.96 27.47
N LEU A 8 -16.81 34.55 26.37
CA LEU A 8 -16.72 33.98 25.03
C LEU A 8 -15.27 34.07 24.47
N VAL A 9 -14.56 35.16 24.77
CA VAL A 9 -13.16 35.36 24.37
C VAL A 9 -12.21 34.46 25.18
N SER A 10 -12.48 34.24 26.47
CA SER A 10 -11.70 33.33 27.30
C SER A 10 -11.86 31.87 26.88
N PHE A 11 -13.01 31.45 26.34
CA PHE A 11 -13.20 30.07 25.80
C PHE A 11 -12.48 29.83 24.46
N LEU A 12 -12.29 30.90 23.66
CA LEU A 12 -11.56 30.81 22.37
C LEU A 12 -10.03 30.68 22.55
N ILE A 13 -9.48 31.12 23.70
CA ILE A 13 -8.01 31.08 23.95
C ILE A 13 -7.57 29.72 24.53
N LEU A 14 -8.46 28.90 25.06
CA LEU A 14 -8.15 27.59 25.64
C LEU A 14 -8.07 26.46 24.58
N GLY A 15 -8.31 26.74 23.31
CA GLY A 15 -8.47 25.74 22.23
C GLY A 15 -7.21 25.41 21.40
N THR A 16 -6.03 26.01 21.63
CA THR A 16 -4.89 25.80 20.74
C THR A 16 -3.60 25.41 21.45
N GLN A 17 -3.66 24.35 22.25
CA GLN A 17 -2.48 23.55 22.51
C GLN A 17 -2.41 22.43 21.45
N ALA A 18 -2.34 22.81 20.18
CA ALA A 18 -1.89 21.92 19.15
C ALA A 18 -0.40 21.64 19.43
N ASN A 19 -0.12 20.52 20.07
CA ASN A 19 1.23 19.98 20.14
C ASN A 19 1.65 19.67 18.70
N ALA A 20 2.21 20.67 17.99
CA ALA A 20 2.89 20.44 16.74
C ALA A 20 4.07 19.52 17.06
N GLN A 21 3.91 18.25 16.78
CA GLN A 21 4.96 17.25 16.94
C GLN A 21 6.09 17.63 15.99
N TRP A 22 7.19 18.16 16.54
CA TRP A 22 8.33 18.64 15.77
C TRP A 22 9.11 17.45 15.22
N TRP A 23 8.76 17.05 14.01
CA TRP A 23 9.52 16.05 13.27
C TRP A 23 10.87 16.63 12.87
N LYS A 24 11.95 16.00 13.25
CA LYS A 24 13.30 16.40 12.83
C LYS A 24 13.45 16.13 11.34
N ARG A 25 13.51 17.19 10.54
CA ARG A 25 13.77 17.07 9.10
C ARG A 25 15.27 16.86 8.85
N VAL A 26 15.60 15.76 8.19
CA VAL A 26 16.96 15.45 7.75
C VAL A 26 17.02 15.58 6.24
N LYS A 27 17.87 16.50 5.76
CA LYS A 27 18.13 16.70 4.33
C LYS A 27 19.28 15.82 3.88
N GLY A 28 19.16 15.24 2.70
CA GLY A 28 20.21 14.47 2.05
C GLY A 28 21.48 15.29 1.84
N ASN A 29 22.63 14.64 1.92
CA ASN A 29 23.95 15.24 1.74
C ASN A 29 24.51 15.11 0.31
N GLY A 30 23.74 14.52 -0.60
CA GLY A 30 24.11 14.30 -1.99
C GLY A 30 25.03 13.10 -2.24
N LYS A 31 25.58 12.46 -1.21
CA LYS A 31 26.50 11.31 -1.34
C LYS A 31 25.70 10.00 -1.38
N MET A 32 25.52 9.45 -2.58
CA MET A 32 24.86 8.15 -2.76
C MET A 32 25.79 7.02 -2.35
N VAL A 33 25.26 6.08 -1.57
CA VAL A 33 25.91 4.85 -1.17
C VAL A 33 24.96 3.66 -1.30
N THR A 34 25.52 2.48 -1.34
CA THR A 34 24.78 1.21 -1.24
C THR A 34 25.31 0.48 -0.02
N GLU A 35 24.40 0.01 0.83
CA GLU A 35 24.74 -0.80 2.00
C GLU A 35 23.84 -2.02 2.10
N THR A 36 24.33 -3.08 2.74
CA THR A 36 23.55 -4.30 3.00
C THR A 36 23.26 -4.42 4.49
N ARG A 37 22.03 -4.76 4.84
CA ARG A 37 21.62 -5.07 6.21
C ARG A 37 21.13 -6.49 6.31
N ASN A 38 21.72 -7.23 7.26
CA ASN A 38 21.34 -8.62 7.50
C ASN A 38 20.10 -8.68 8.41
N THR A 39 19.19 -9.60 8.08
CA THR A 39 17.97 -9.88 8.85
C THR A 39 17.79 -11.38 9.03
N ALA A 40 16.87 -11.79 9.90
CA ALA A 40 16.32 -13.13 9.90
C ALA A 40 15.39 -13.32 8.66
N SER A 41 14.93 -14.54 8.40
CA SER A 41 13.89 -14.83 7.42
C SER A 41 12.57 -14.16 7.77
N TYR A 42 11.72 -13.95 6.78
CA TYR A 42 10.42 -13.29 6.92
C TYR A 42 9.39 -13.89 5.96
N GLU A 43 8.14 -13.87 6.36
CA GLU A 43 6.98 -14.39 5.62
C GLU A 43 6.15 -13.26 5.01
N SER A 44 6.33 -12.02 5.47
CA SER A 44 5.66 -10.85 4.92
C SER A 44 6.48 -9.57 5.08
N ILE A 45 6.11 -8.50 4.34
CA ILE A 45 6.86 -7.26 4.29
C ILE A 45 5.95 -6.08 4.62
N SER A 46 6.39 -5.23 5.53
CA SER A 46 5.72 -3.97 5.89
C SER A 46 6.64 -2.78 5.62
N VAL A 47 6.22 -1.90 4.73
CA VAL A 47 6.93 -0.70 4.33
C VAL A 47 6.22 0.52 4.90
N ALA A 48 6.96 1.40 5.58
CA ALA A 48 6.43 2.65 6.11
C ALA A 48 7.39 3.82 5.82
N GLY A 49 7.08 4.58 4.79
CA GLY A 49 7.92 5.71 4.33
C GLY A 49 7.64 6.12 2.90
N SER A 50 8.54 6.95 2.36
CA SER A 50 8.49 7.46 0.99
C SER A 50 9.72 7.01 0.22
N PHE A 51 9.96 5.70 0.21
CA PHE A 51 11.06 5.05 -0.49
C PHE A 51 10.53 3.81 -1.22
N ASP A 52 11.19 3.47 -2.33
CA ASP A 52 10.75 2.41 -3.21
C ASP A 52 11.36 1.07 -2.81
N VAL A 53 10.59 0.01 -2.91
CA VAL A 53 10.98 -1.36 -2.59
C VAL A 53 10.82 -2.23 -3.82
N GLN A 54 11.90 -2.81 -4.28
CA GLN A 54 11.91 -3.83 -5.32
C GLN A 54 12.07 -5.21 -4.69
N LEU A 55 11.07 -6.05 -4.87
CA LEU A 55 11.16 -7.47 -4.52
C LEU A 55 11.98 -8.18 -5.61
N ILE A 56 12.99 -8.95 -5.21
CA ILE A 56 13.84 -9.70 -6.12
C ILE A 56 13.84 -11.17 -5.73
N LYS A 57 13.97 -12.07 -6.71
CA LYS A 57 14.06 -13.50 -6.43
C LYS A 57 15.40 -13.83 -5.79
N GLY A 58 15.38 -14.49 -4.64
CA GLY A 58 16.61 -14.90 -3.93
C GLY A 58 16.34 -15.26 -2.48
N SER A 59 17.37 -15.83 -1.85
CA SER A 59 17.30 -16.19 -0.42
C SER A 59 17.23 -14.95 0.46
N GLU A 60 16.33 -14.98 1.42
CA GLU A 60 16.09 -13.92 2.38
C GLU A 60 17.31 -13.62 3.27
N GLY A 61 17.28 -12.50 3.95
CA GLY A 61 18.25 -12.13 4.97
C GLY A 61 19.24 -11.03 4.59
N ASN A 62 19.41 -10.69 3.30
CA ASN A 62 20.33 -9.63 2.86
C ASN A 62 19.57 -8.51 2.15
N ILE A 63 19.21 -7.47 2.88
CA ILE A 63 18.48 -6.32 2.35
C ILE A 63 19.47 -5.28 1.83
N GLU A 64 19.42 -4.95 0.54
CA GLU A 64 20.23 -3.91 -0.06
C GLU A 64 19.50 -2.56 -0.01
N LEU A 65 20.14 -1.55 0.57
CA LEU A 65 19.64 -0.18 0.64
C LEU A 65 20.54 0.71 -0.21
N LYS A 66 19.95 1.48 -1.11
CA LYS A 66 20.64 2.49 -1.90
C LYS A 66 20.02 3.86 -1.65
N GLY A 67 20.84 4.85 -1.29
CA GLY A 67 20.37 6.18 -0.98
C GLY A 67 21.51 7.10 -0.54
N GLU A 68 21.15 8.30 -0.08
CA GLU A 68 22.12 9.22 0.48
C GLU A 68 22.57 8.74 1.88
N GLU A 69 23.88 8.70 2.09
CA GLU A 69 24.54 8.11 3.26
C GLU A 69 23.90 8.55 4.59
N ASN A 70 23.71 9.86 4.76
CA ASN A 70 23.13 10.41 5.97
C ASN A 70 21.62 10.17 6.11
N LEU A 71 20.92 9.76 5.07
CA LEU A 71 19.50 9.39 5.13
C LEU A 71 19.33 7.91 5.48
N LEU A 72 20.20 7.04 4.97
CA LEU A 72 20.14 5.60 5.25
C LEU A 72 20.30 5.29 6.74
N GLU A 73 21.10 6.08 7.49
CA GLU A 73 21.24 5.96 8.96
C GLU A 73 19.89 6.02 9.71
N HIS A 74 18.91 6.71 9.13
CA HIS A 74 17.59 6.92 9.73
C HIS A 74 16.54 5.89 9.28
N LEU A 75 16.91 4.95 8.42
CA LEU A 75 16.05 3.81 8.11
C LEU A 75 16.22 2.72 9.17
N SER A 76 15.11 2.09 9.53
CA SER A 76 15.05 0.90 10.36
C SER A 76 14.69 -0.29 9.49
N VAL A 77 15.50 -1.34 9.56
CA VAL A 77 15.26 -2.63 8.93
C VAL A 77 15.25 -3.67 10.03
N SER A 78 14.16 -4.35 10.25
CA SER A 78 14.03 -5.34 11.33
C SER A 78 12.97 -6.37 11.02
N VAL A 79 13.14 -7.61 11.47
CA VAL A 79 12.12 -8.64 11.42
C VAL A 79 11.45 -8.77 12.79
N LYS A 80 10.11 -8.75 12.81
CA LYS A 80 9.29 -8.93 14.02
C LYS A 80 8.14 -9.87 13.69
N ASN A 81 8.05 -10.99 14.39
CA ASN A 81 6.98 -11.98 14.22
C ASN A 81 6.81 -12.42 12.76
N GLY A 82 7.91 -12.73 12.05
CA GLY A 82 7.88 -13.10 10.64
C GLY A 82 7.66 -11.94 9.65
N VAL A 83 7.49 -10.70 10.12
CA VAL A 83 7.29 -9.52 9.27
C VAL A 83 8.59 -8.73 9.13
N LEU A 84 9.09 -8.57 7.91
CA LEU A 84 10.15 -7.60 7.61
C LEU A 84 9.58 -6.18 7.66
N VAL A 85 10.03 -5.38 8.61
CA VAL A 85 9.60 -3.99 8.79
C VAL A 85 10.68 -3.05 8.27
N LEU A 86 10.34 -2.32 7.21
CA LEU A 86 11.15 -1.26 6.61
C LEU A 86 10.49 0.08 6.94
N LYS A 87 11.13 0.92 7.75
CA LYS A 87 10.53 2.21 8.11
C LYS A 87 11.57 3.30 8.36
N VAL A 88 11.15 4.56 8.25
CA VAL A 88 11.90 5.68 8.80
C VAL A 88 11.79 5.63 10.33
N ARG A 89 12.88 5.93 11.04
CA ARG A 89 12.86 6.03 12.51
C ARG A 89 11.85 7.08 12.97
N ASP A 90 11.26 6.85 14.12
CA ASP A 90 10.18 7.69 14.65
C ASP A 90 10.65 9.16 14.83
N ASN A 91 9.76 10.11 14.61
CA ASN A 91 9.98 11.55 14.68
C ASN A 91 11.03 12.11 13.69
N ILE A 92 11.32 11.38 12.62
CA ILE A 92 12.23 11.83 11.55
C ILE A 92 11.45 11.94 10.24
N ASN A 93 11.68 13.04 9.53
CA ASN A 93 11.19 13.25 8.16
C ASN A 93 12.42 13.38 7.26
N LEU A 94 12.54 12.46 6.30
CA LEU A 94 13.64 12.46 5.32
C LEU A 94 13.28 13.34 4.12
N SER A 95 14.28 14.07 3.63
CA SER A 95 14.15 14.88 2.43
C SER A 95 15.37 14.64 1.56
N THR A 96 15.20 13.85 0.51
CA THR A 96 16.25 13.57 -0.46
C THR A 96 16.70 14.83 -1.19
N SER A 97 17.92 14.83 -1.69
CA SER A 97 18.43 15.86 -2.59
C SER A 97 17.73 15.80 -3.95
N TRP A 98 17.81 16.88 -4.72
CA TRP A 98 17.22 16.94 -6.05
C TRP A 98 17.64 15.75 -6.93
N ASN A 99 16.67 15.11 -7.56
CA ASN A 99 16.84 13.95 -8.44
C ASN A 99 17.51 12.73 -7.78
N LYS A 100 17.30 12.55 -6.47
CA LYS A 100 17.76 11.39 -5.72
C LYS A 100 16.61 10.73 -4.99
N SER A 101 16.65 9.41 -4.90
CA SER A 101 15.66 8.59 -4.18
C SER A 101 16.36 7.59 -3.27
N ILE A 102 15.60 7.03 -2.36
CA ILE A 102 15.99 5.87 -1.59
C ILE A 102 15.29 4.67 -2.22
N SER A 103 16.07 3.65 -2.57
CA SER A 103 15.54 2.38 -3.07
C SER A 103 16.07 1.22 -2.24
N ILE A 104 15.20 0.23 -1.99
CA ILE A 104 15.51 -0.96 -1.18
C ILE A 104 15.22 -2.19 -2.03
N ARG A 105 16.18 -3.10 -2.12
CA ARG A 105 16.00 -4.40 -2.78
C ARG A 105 15.86 -5.47 -1.73
N VAL A 106 14.75 -6.20 -1.79
CA VAL A 106 14.37 -7.22 -0.82
C VAL A 106 14.32 -8.58 -1.53
N PRO A 107 15.28 -9.49 -1.26
CA PRO A 107 15.22 -10.83 -1.80
C PRO A 107 14.12 -11.64 -1.10
N ILE A 108 13.33 -12.37 -1.89
CA ILE A 108 12.29 -13.27 -1.40
C ILE A 108 12.35 -14.62 -2.10
N GLU A 109 12.09 -15.69 -1.36
CA GLU A 109 11.79 -17.02 -1.90
C GLU A 109 10.28 -17.19 -2.04
N SER A 110 9.56 -16.95 -0.97
CA SER A 110 8.07 -16.87 -0.95
C SER A 110 7.64 -15.94 0.18
N ILE A 111 6.55 -15.19 -0.03
CA ILE A 111 5.94 -14.35 1.00
C ILE A 111 4.40 -14.44 0.93
N GLU A 112 3.75 -14.24 2.07
CA GLU A 112 2.30 -14.27 2.22
C GLU A 112 1.66 -12.87 2.07
N GLY A 113 2.48 -11.81 1.94
CA GLY A 113 1.93 -10.49 1.67
C GLY A 113 2.86 -9.32 1.84
N VAL A 114 2.34 -8.18 1.36
CA VAL A 114 2.99 -6.88 1.45
C VAL A 114 2.04 -5.81 1.98
N LYS A 115 2.57 -4.94 2.81
CA LYS A 115 1.86 -3.77 3.32
C LYS A 115 2.66 -2.51 3.08
N LEU A 116 2.06 -1.52 2.43
CA LEU A 116 2.63 -0.21 2.18
C LEU A 116 1.88 0.86 2.99
N SER A 117 2.63 1.64 3.76
CA SER A 117 2.12 2.81 4.48
C SER A 117 3.01 4.01 4.15
N GLY A 118 2.50 4.94 3.37
CA GLY A 118 3.27 6.10 2.90
C GLY A 118 3.08 6.38 1.42
N SER A 119 4.17 6.82 0.74
CA SER A 119 4.13 7.29 -0.65
C SER A 119 5.30 6.74 -1.49
N GLY A 120 5.92 5.67 -1.07
CA GLY A 120 6.87 4.90 -1.88
C GLY A 120 6.16 3.78 -2.59
N ASP A 121 6.85 3.06 -3.47
CA ASP A 121 6.28 2.01 -4.29
C ASP A 121 6.83 0.63 -3.93
N ILE A 122 6.00 -0.42 -4.12
CA ILE A 122 6.46 -1.82 -4.02
C ILE A 122 6.27 -2.47 -5.38
N THR A 123 7.36 -3.00 -5.95
CA THR A 123 7.34 -3.64 -7.26
C THR A 123 8.02 -5.01 -7.24
N SER A 124 7.60 -5.89 -8.17
CA SER A 124 8.29 -7.14 -8.48
C SER A 124 8.33 -7.35 -9.99
N ASP A 125 9.43 -7.86 -10.52
CA ASP A 125 9.61 -8.21 -11.92
C ASP A 125 9.44 -9.72 -12.19
N PHE A 126 9.04 -10.48 -11.18
CA PHE A 126 8.77 -11.92 -11.28
C PHE A 126 7.44 -12.27 -10.59
N THR A 127 6.90 -13.43 -10.93
CA THR A 127 5.65 -13.92 -10.30
C THR A 127 5.94 -14.48 -8.91
N ILE A 128 5.23 -13.95 -7.92
CA ILE A 128 5.25 -14.43 -6.53
C ILE A 128 4.25 -15.58 -6.43
N GLU A 129 4.71 -16.73 -6.01
CA GLU A 129 3.87 -17.91 -5.79
C GLU A 129 3.64 -18.09 -4.28
N SER A 130 2.38 -18.13 -3.85
CA SER A 130 2.00 -18.34 -2.45
C SER A 130 0.61 -18.97 -2.37
N PRO A 131 0.31 -19.87 -1.42
CA PRO A 131 -1.05 -20.36 -1.22
C PRO A 131 -2.05 -19.23 -0.91
N ASP A 132 -1.65 -18.30 -0.04
CA ASP A 132 -2.41 -17.13 0.38
C ASP A 132 -1.55 -15.88 0.23
N PHE A 133 -2.13 -14.77 -0.26
CA PHE A 133 -1.39 -13.52 -0.43
C PHE A 133 -2.25 -12.29 -0.08
N ASP A 134 -1.70 -11.41 0.75
CA ASP A 134 -2.33 -10.14 1.10
C ASP A 134 -1.54 -8.92 0.56
N ALA A 135 -2.20 -8.06 -0.22
CA ALA A 135 -1.67 -6.76 -0.66
C ALA A 135 -2.45 -5.62 0.01
N SER A 136 -1.77 -4.72 0.71
CA SER A 136 -2.44 -3.65 1.44
C SER A 136 -1.73 -2.31 1.31
N ILE A 137 -2.48 -1.26 0.93
CA ILE A 137 -2.01 0.13 0.91
C ILE A 137 -2.76 0.97 1.94
N SER A 138 -2.01 1.81 2.64
CA SER A 138 -2.53 2.88 3.47
C SER A 138 -1.69 4.14 3.22
N GLY A 139 -2.14 4.99 2.31
CA GLY A 139 -1.39 6.18 1.87
C GLY A 139 -1.62 6.51 0.40
N SER A 140 -0.55 6.92 -0.30
CA SER A 140 -0.59 7.40 -1.69
C SER A 140 0.56 6.80 -2.54
N GLY A 141 1.17 5.73 -2.08
CA GLY A 141 2.16 4.97 -2.84
C GLY A 141 1.50 3.82 -3.58
N ASP A 142 2.21 3.16 -4.48
CA ASP A 142 1.65 2.17 -5.39
C ASP A 142 2.25 0.77 -5.18
N ILE A 143 1.47 -0.26 -5.50
CA ILE A 143 1.93 -1.66 -5.50
C ILE A 143 1.73 -2.25 -6.90
N SER A 144 2.79 -2.77 -7.52
CA SER A 144 2.72 -3.44 -8.82
C SER A 144 3.38 -4.82 -8.75
N LEU A 145 2.57 -5.90 -8.81
CA LEU A 145 3.02 -7.26 -8.58
C LEU A 145 2.41 -8.26 -9.58
N ALA A 146 3.18 -9.31 -9.89
CA ALA A 146 2.67 -10.51 -10.52
C ALA A 146 2.52 -11.61 -9.46
N ILE A 147 1.33 -12.24 -9.34
CA ILE A 147 0.99 -13.17 -8.25
C ILE A 147 0.28 -14.40 -8.81
N ASP A 148 0.67 -15.58 -8.30
CA ASP A 148 -0.05 -16.84 -8.50
C ASP A 148 -0.41 -17.40 -7.12
N THR A 149 -1.70 -17.37 -6.76
CA THR A 149 -2.16 -17.69 -5.40
C THR A 149 -3.50 -18.40 -5.38
N GLY A 150 -3.81 -19.10 -4.28
CA GLY A 150 -5.13 -19.61 -4.00
C GLY A 150 -6.09 -18.49 -3.57
N ASP A 151 -5.80 -17.89 -2.44
CA ASP A 151 -6.60 -16.80 -1.86
C ASP A 151 -5.83 -15.48 -1.91
N LEU A 152 -6.47 -14.43 -2.45
CA LEU A 152 -5.90 -13.10 -2.61
C LEU A 152 -6.73 -12.05 -1.85
N GLY A 153 -6.12 -11.45 -0.83
CA GLY A 153 -6.69 -10.32 -0.10
C GLY A 153 -6.11 -8.98 -0.60
N ILE A 154 -6.96 -8.03 -0.93
CA ILE A 154 -6.56 -6.68 -1.39
C ILE A 154 -7.24 -5.63 -0.54
N LYS A 155 -6.46 -4.71 0.04
CA LYS A 155 -6.98 -3.58 0.81
C LYS A 155 -6.34 -2.27 0.37
N ILE A 156 -7.15 -1.31 -0.04
CA ILE A 156 -6.71 0.05 -0.35
C ILE A 156 -7.41 1.01 0.61
N SER A 157 -6.62 1.82 1.31
CA SER A 157 -7.11 2.89 2.19
C SER A 157 -6.29 4.15 1.93
N GLY A 158 -6.86 5.10 1.22
CA GLY A 158 -6.18 6.33 0.78
C GLY A 158 -6.35 6.57 -0.71
N SER A 159 -5.26 6.94 -1.38
CA SER A 159 -5.24 7.35 -2.80
C SER A 159 -4.11 6.68 -3.60
N GLY A 160 -3.51 5.65 -3.07
CA GLY A 160 -2.51 4.85 -3.77
C GLY A 160 -3.15 3.73 -4.56
N ASP A 161 -2.51 3.29 -5.63
CA ASP A 161 -3.05 2.35 -6.59
C ASP A 161 -2.40 0.96 -6.47
N ILE A 162 -3.16 -0.07 -6.86
CA ILE A 162 -2.64 -1.45 -6.94
C ILE A 162 -2.82 -1.98 -8.36
N ASP A 163 -1.72 -2.37 -9.00
CA ASP A 163 -1.69 -3.08 -10.26
C ASP A 163 -1.29 -4.54 -10.06
N LEU A 164 -2.17 -5.48 -10.41
CA LEU A 164 -1.91 -6.91 -10.26
C LEU A 164 -2.06 -7.67 -11.57
N SER A 165 -1.17 -8.65 -11.74
CA SER A 165 -1.23 -9.62 -12.83
C SER A 165 -1.04 -11.05 -12.31
N GLY A 166 -1.43 -12.06 -13.11
CA GLY A 166 -1.26 -13.47 -12.77
C GLY A 166 -2.56 -14.22 -12.53
N ARG A 167 -2.68 -14.98 -11.44
CA ARG A 167 -3.86 -15.82 -11.15
C ARG A 167 -4.21 -15.85 -9.68
N ALA A 168 -5.52 -15.97 -9.38
CA ALA A 168 -6.04 -16.28 -8.06
C ALA A 168 -7.28 -17.18 -8.16
N SER A 169 -7.47 -18.11 -7.23
CA SER A 169 -8.74 -18.85 -7.16
C SER A 169 -9.83 -17.96 -6.58
N ASN A 170 -9.57 -17.32 -5.47
CA ASN A 170 -10.49 -16.37 -4.82
C ASN A 170 -9.81 -15.04 -4.62
N MET A 171 -10.55 -13.95 -4.84
CA MET A 171 -10.07 -12.59 -4.66
C MET A 171 -11.06 -11.80 -3.80
N GLU A 172 -10.59 -11.28 -2.66
CA GLU A 172 -11.34 -10.35 -1.82
C GLU A 172 -10.74 -8.95 -1.94
N VAL A 173 -11.54 -7.98 -2.38
CA VAL A 173 -11.13 -6.58 -2.60
C VAL A 173 -11.91 -5.66 -1.68
N LYS A 174 -11.20 -4.84 -0.92
CA LYS A 174 -11.77 -3.78 -0.08
C LYS A 174 -11.08 -2.46 -0.36
N VAL A 175 -11.80 -1.53 -0.96
CA VAL A 175 -11.31 -0.18 -1.24
C VAL A 175 -12.07 0.84 -0.40
N SER A 176 -11.32 1.70 0.30
CA SER A 176 -11.85 2.82 1.06
C SER A 176 -11.03 4.07 0.76
N GLY A 177 -11.60 5.01 0.01
CA GLY A 177 -10.93 6.22 -0.45
C GLY A 177 -11.06 6.44 -1.94
N SER A 178 -9.96 6.82 -2.59
CA SER A 178 -9.92 7.20 -4.01
C SER A 178 -8.76 6.54 -4.78
N GLY A 179 -8.12 5.56 -4.20
CA GLY A 179 -7.07 4.77 -4.87
C GLY A 179 -7.69 3.64 -5.67
N ASP A 180 -7.13 3.33 -6.81
CA ASP A 180 -7.68 2.39 -7.79
C ASP A 180 -7.06 1.00 -7.72
N LEU A 181 -7.81 -0.01 -8.16
CA LEU A 181 -7.30 -1.35 -8.39
C LEU A 181 -7.38 -1.70 -9.88
N ASN A 182 -6.25 -2.03 -10.47
CA ASN A 182 -6.20 -2.61 -11.80
C ASN A 182 -5.73 -4.08 -11.73
N ALA A 183 -6.68 -5.00 -11.75
CA ALA A 183 -6.45 -6.45 -11.79
C ALA A 183 -7.00 -7.09 -13.08
N TYR A 184 -7.04 -6.34 -14.20
CA TYR A 184 -7.46 -6.89 -15.49
C TYR A 184 -6.49 -7.96 -16.02
N ALA A 185 -5.22 -7.89 -15.65
CA ALA A 185 -4.21 -8.87 -16.02
C ALA A 185 -4.12 -10.06 -15.03
N LEU A 186 -4.94 -10.06 -13.96
CA LEU A 186 -5.05 -11.14 -12.99
C LEU A 186 -6.33 -11.94 -13.24
N ALA A 187 -6.19 -13.21 -13.61
CA ALA A 187 -7.32 -14.10 -13.83
C ALA A 187 -7.81 -14.67 -12.49
N ALA A 188 -8.97 -14.22 -12.02
CA ALA A 188 -9.62 -14.79 -10.83
C ALA A 188 -10.75 -15.75 -11.20
N GLU A 189 -10.94 -16.81 -10.41
CA GLU A 189 -12.16 -17.62 -10.53
C GLU A 189 -13.33 -16.92 -9.84
N ASN A 190 -13.18 -16.56 -8.57
CA ASN A 190 -14.21 -15.87 -7.81
C ASN A 190 -13.69 -14.53 -7.28
N ALA A 191 -14.55 -13.51 -7.28
CA ALA A 191 -14.22 -12.20 -6.71
C ALA A 191 -15.35 -11.65 -5.84
N ASN A 192 -14.97 -11.10 -4.68
CA ASN A 192 -15.82 -10.31 -3.80
C ASN A 192 -15.23 -8.90 -3.70
N VAL A 193 -15.94 -7.90 -4.21
CA VAL A 193 -15.45 -6.53 -4.33
C VAL A 193 -16.32 -5.58 -3.50
N MET A 194 -15.69 -4.83 -2.61
CA MET A 194 -16.34 -3.80 -1.80
C MET A 194 -15.63 -2.47 -2.01
N VAL A 195 -16.32 -1.49 -2.57
CA VAL A 195 -15.83 -0.13 -2.79
C VAL A 195 -16.60 0.83 -1.89
N SER A 196 -15.89 1.65 -1.14
CA SER A 196 -16.44 2.73 -0.32
C SER A 196 -15.65 4.01 -0.60
N GLY A 197 -16.22 4.90 -1.40
CA GLY A 197 -15.57 6.15 -1.84
C GLY A 197 -15.72 6.41 -3.33
N SER A 198 -14.63 6.81 -3.99
CA SER A 198 -14.63 7.21 -5.41
C SER A 198 -13.59 6.47 -6.25
N ALA A 199 -13.23 5.29 -5.80
CA ALA A 199 -12.22 4.45 -6.43
C ALA A 199 -12.77 3.61 -7.57
N ASP A 200 -11.96 3.38 -8.60
CA ASP A 200 -12.28 2.46 -9.69
C ASP A 200 -11.59 1.11 -9.50
N VAL A 201 -12.37 0.05 -9.64
CA VAL A 201 -11.88 -1.33 -9.50
C VAL A 201 -12.08 -2.09 -10.80
N LYS A 202 -10.98 -2.60 -11.37
CA LYS A 202 -10.96 -3.38 -12.59
C LYS A 202 -10.55 -4.81 -12.31
N VAL A 203 -11.42 -5.79 -12.60
CA VAL A 203 -11.18 -7.21 -12.30
C VAL A 203 -11.47 -8.12 -13.50
N SER A 204 -10.81 -9.28 -13.55
CA SER A 204 -11.07 -10.32 -14.56
C SER A 204 -11.56 -11.59 -13.84
N VAL A 205 -12.81 -12.00 -14.09
CA VAL A 205 -13.49 -13.06 -13.32
C VAL A 205 -14.14 -14.09 -14.24
N SER A 206 -14.04 -15.38 -13.90
CA SER A 206 -14.62 -16.47 -14.70
C SER A 206 -15.73 -17.28 -13.99
N GLY A 207 -15.73 -17.32 -12.67
CA GLY A 207 -16.70 -18.08 -11.86
C GLY A 207 -17.80 -17.20 -11.30
N SER A 208 -17.58 -16.52 -10.19
CA SER A 208 -18.58 -15.65 -9.54
C SER A 208 -18.04 -14.27 -9.16
N LEU A 209 -18.87 -13.24 -9.34
CA LEU A 209 -18.61 -11.88 -8.89
C LEU A 209 -19.71 -11.41 -7.93
N ASP A 210 -19.33 -10.99 -6.72
CA ASP A 210 -20.19 -10.20 -5.82
C ASP A 210 -19.57 -8.81 -5.66
N ALA A 211 -20.23 -7.76 -6.15
CA ALA A 211 -19.72 -6.39 -6.13
C ALA A 211 -20.66 -5.47 -5.35
N ARG A 212 -20.10 -4.74 -4.38
CA ARG A 212 -20.82 -3.75 -3.58
C ARG A 212 -20.11 -2.41 -3.66
N VAL A 213 -20.83 -1.40 -4.12
CA VAL A 213 -20.34 -0.03 -4.25
C VAL A 213 -21.15 0.89 -3.34
N ALA A 214 -20.47 1.63 -2.48
CA ALA A 214 -21.03 2.68 -1.65
C ALA A 214 -20.27 4.00 -1.91
N GLY A 215 -20.82 4.87 -2.77
CA GLY A 215 -20.17 6.11 -3.19
C GLY A 215 -20.29 6.38 -4.68
N SER A 216 -19.21 6.86 -5.30
CA SER A 216 -19.18 7.26 -6.72
C SER A 216 -18.11 6.51 -7.53
N GLY A 217 -17.50 5.48 -6.95
CA GLY A 217 -16.54 4.64 -7.64
C GLY A 217 -17.21 3.57 -8.48
N ASP A 218 -16.50 3.05 -9.48
CA ASP A 218 -17.01 2.07 -10.43
C ASP A 218 -16.31 0.71 -10.29
N VAL A 219 -17.04 -0.36 -10.59
CA VAL A 219 -16.47 -1.70 -10.73
C VAL A 219 -16.62 -2.17 -12.17
N HIS A 220 -15.49 -2.28 -12.87
CA HIS A 220 -15.42 -2.81 -14.21
C HIS A 220 -14.92 -4.25 -14.19
N TYR A 221 -15.68 -5.16 -14.77
CA TYR A 221 -15.23 -6.55 -14.84
C TYR A 221 -15.18 -7.06 -16.29
N LYS A 222 -14.21 -7.91 -16.57
CA LYS A 222 -14.13 -8.68 -17.81
C LYS A 222 -14.15 -10.17 -17.51
N GLY A 223 -14.32 -10.97 -18.57
CA GLY A 223 -14.54 -12.41 -18.47
C GLY A 223 -16.03 -12.76 -18.60
N ASN A 224 -16.35 -13.99 -18.28
CA ASN A 224 -17.72 -14.49 -18.40
C ASN A 224 -18.12 -15.23 -17.11
N PRO A 225 -18.28 -14.52 -15.99
CA PRO A 225 -18.65 -15.15 -14.72
C PRO A 225 -20.04 -15.80 -14.81
N LYS A 226 -20.16 -17.00 -14.23
CA LYS A 226 -21.42 -17.77 -14.22
C LYS A 226 -22.48 -17.11 -13.33
N LYS A 227 -22.06 -16.30 -12.37
CA LYS A 227 -22.93 -15.59 -11.43
C LYS A 227 -22.39 -14.20 -11.17
N VAL A 228 -23.23 -13.18 -11.38
CA VAL A 228 -22.93 -11.79 -10.99
C VAL A 228 -24.00 -11.32 -10.02
N SER A 229 -23.57 -10.80 -8.89
CA SER A 229 -24.40 -10.12 -7.89
C SER A 229 -23.82 -8.71 -7.72
N SER A 230 -24.64 -7.68 -7.88
CA SER A 230 -24.20 -6.31 -7.69
C SER A 230 -25.18 -5.53 -6.81
N LYS A 231 -24.63 -4.67 -5.96
CA LYS A 231 -25.40 -3.72 -5.15
C LYS A 231 -24.68 -2.39 -5.14
N VAL A 232 -25.33 -1.37 -5.66
CA VAL A 232 -24.80 0.00 -5.71
C VAL A 232 -25.65 0.90 -4.81
N SER A 233 -24.98 1.72 -4.02
CA SER A 233 -25.57 2.76 -3.18
C SER A 233 -24.77 4.06 -3.38
N GLY A 234 -25.25 4.92 -4.27
CA GLY A 234 -24.55 6.14 -4.70
C GLY A 234 -24.65 6.36 -6.19
N SER A 235 -23.63 6.96 -6.79
CA SER A 235 -23.58 7.33 -8.21
C SER A 235 -22.65 6.44 -9.03
N GLY A 236 -22.06 5.43 -8.44
CA GLY A 236 -21.17 4.49 -9.13
C GLY A 236 -21.93 3.41 -9.87
N ASP A 237 -21.20 2.62 -10.66
CA ASP A 237 -21.73 1.55 -11.49
C ASP A 237 -20.94 0.24 -11.36
N VAL A 238 -21.59 -0.89 -11.77
CA VAL A 238 -20.93 -2.18 -11.95
C VAL A 238 -21.18 -2.64 -13.39
N THR A 239 -20.14 -2.60 -14.22
CA THR A 239 -20.27 -2.78 -15.68
C THR A 239 -19.31 -3.86 -16.20
N GLN A 240 -19.78 -4.61 -17.20
CA GLN A 240 -18.93 -5.54 -17.95
C GLN A 240 -18.23 -4.81 -19.10
N TYR A 241 -16.92 -5.06 -19.24
CA TYR A 241 -16.09 -4.51 -20.31
C TYR A 241 -15.90 -5.53 -21.43
#